data_c1c4f529755501f85865edec90afd684
#
_entry.id   c1c4f529755501f85865edec90afd684
#
_cell.length_a   1.000
_cell.length_b   1.000
_cell.length_c   1.000
_cell.angle_alpha   90.00
_cell.angle_beta   90.00
_cell.angle_gamma   90.00
#
_symmetry.space_group_name_H-M   'P 1'
#
loop_
_entity.id
_entity.type
_entity.pdbx_description
1 polymer ?
#
loop_
_entity_poly.entity_id
_entity_poly.type
_entity_poly.pdbx_seq_one_letter_code
_entity_poly.pdbx_strand_id
1 'polypeptide(L)'
;MSITFTVPLVPPDLNHYVRHTRNGRHYVTKEALAFKATLAIYAHGEFVQAKSFAVQILVVLGKEKRGDVDGFQKLVLDGLADAGVFRGMKGNRLSDAHVDDLHSKRDRKERPDEGRTVITVEALT
;
A
#
# COMPACT_ATOMS: atom_id res chain seq x y z
N MET A 1 -7.66 -17.98 -1.32
CA MET A 1 -8.37 -16.73 -1.56
C MET A 1 -7.38 -15.61 -1.79
N SER A 2 -7.54 -14.85 -2.85
CA SER A 2 -6.69 -13.70 -3.15
C SER A 2 -7.52 -12.61 -3.81
N ILE A 3 -7.06 -11.38 -3.66
CA ILE A 3 -7.63 -10.21 -4.34
C ILE A 3 -6.49 -9.43 -5.00
N THR A 4 -6.79 -8.81 -6.13
CA THR A 4 -5.84 -7.93 -6.82
C THR A 4 -6.60 -6.69 -7.27
N PHE A 5 -6.02 -5.52 -7.02
CA PHE A 5 -6.59 -4.27 -7.49
C PHE A 5 -5.47 -3.28 -7.82
N THR A 6 -5.80 -2.29 -8.64
CA THR A 6 -4.84 -1.30 -9.10
C THR A 6 -5.24 0.09 -8.61
N VAL A 7 -4.31 0.75 -7.95
CA VAL A 7 -4.46 2.15 -7.50
C VAL A 7 -3.79 3.03 -8.56
N PRO A 8 -4.49 4.01 -9.15
CA PRO A 8 -3.92 4.83 -10.23
C PRO A 8 -3.00 5.94 -9.71
N LEU A 9 -2.20 5.62 -8.71
CA LEU A 9 -1.21 6.51 -8.12
C LEU A 9 0.03 5.71 -7.78
N VAL A 10 1.17 6.40 -7.74
CA VAL A 10 2.42 5.88 -7.19
C VAL A 10 2.49 6.38 -5.75
N PRO A 11 2.85 5.52 -4.77
CA PRO A 11 2.97 5.99 -3.40
C PRO A 11 4.11 6.98 -3.27
N PRO A 12 4.00 7.99 -2.39
CA PRO A 12 5.12 8.86 -2.10
C PRO A 12 6.25 8.08 -1.43
N ASP A 13 7.49 8.58 -1.55
CA ASP A 13 8.61 7.94 -0.87
C ASP A 13 8.53 8.16 0.64
N LEU A 14 9.42 7.49 1.39
CA LEU A 14 9.42 7.55 2.85
C LEU A 14 9.61 8.98 3.36
N ASN A 15 10.40 9.81 2.65
CA ASN A 15 10.63 11.20 3.06
C ASN A 15 9.37 12.05 2.96
N HIS A 16 8.41 11.63 2.13
CA HIS A 16 7.14 12.32 1.95
C HIS A 16 5.98 11.65 2.69
N TYR A 17 6.23 10.57 3.42
CA TYR A 17 5.20 9.90 4.22
C TYR A 17 5.00 10.59 5.57
N VAL A 18 6.09 10.79 6.31
CA VAL A 18 6.07 11.37 7.66
C VAL A 18 7.10 12.49 7.71
N ARG A 19 6.70 13.63 8.24
CA ARG A 19 7.62 14.74 8.50
C ARG A 19 7.80 14.93 10.00
N HIS A 20 9.00 15.38 10.38
CA HIS A 20 9.35 15.68 11.74
C HIS A 20 9.34 17.20 11.92
N THR A 21 8.66 17.67 12.95
CA THR A 21 8.68 19.09 13.31
C THR A 21 9.85 19.37 14.25
N ARG A 22 10.16 20.66 14.45
CA ARG A 22 11.21 21.09 15.40
C ARG A 22 10.95 20.61 16.82
N ASN A 23 9.70 20.37 17.18
CA ASN A 23 9.30 19.91 18.51
C ASN A 23 9.30 18.39 18.63
N GLY A 24 9.89 17.67 17.66
CA GLY A 24 9.93 16.22 17.68
C GLY A 24 8.60 15.55 17.32
N ARG A 25 7.62 16.30 16.89
CA ARG A 25 6.34 15.73 16.45
C ARG A 25 6.46 15.14 15.07
N HIS A 26 5.73 14.05 14.83
CA HIS A 26 5.63 13.40 13.55
C HIS A 26 4.23 13.60 12.99
N TYR A 27 4.11 13.83 11.72
CA TYR A 27 2.81 13.89 11.08
C TYR A 27 2.86 13.28 9.68
N VAL A 28 1.71 12.71 9.28
CA VAL A 28 1.57 12.09 7.96
C VAL A 28 1.34 13.19 6.92
N THR A 29 2.08 13.16 5.83
CA THR A 29 1.98 14.19 4.80
C THR A 29 0.67 14.10 4.03
N LYS A 30 0.31 15.20 3.34
CA LYS A 30 -0.89 15.25 2.49
C LYS A 30 -0.83 14.23 1.37
N GLU A 31 0.36 14.02 0.79
CA GLU A 31 0.56 13.05 -0.28
C GLU A 31 0.28 11.62 0.20
N ALA A 32 0.74 11.30 1.41
CA ALA A 32 0.49 9.98 1.99
C ALA A 32 -0.99 9.78 2.31
N LEU A 33 -1.66 10.81 2.86
CA LEU A 33 -3.09 10.73 3.13
C LEU A 33 -3.90 10.59 1.85
N ALA A 34 -3.52 11.31 0.79
CA ALA A 34 -4.18 11.22 -0.50
C ALA A 34 -4.02 9.82 -1.11
N PHE A 35 -2.83 9.23 -1.01
CA PHE A 35 -2.60 7.88 -1.47
C PHE A 35 -3.47 6.87 -0.72
N LYS A 36 -3.51 6.95 0.61
CA LYS A 36 -4.32 6.06 1.44
C LYS A 36 -5.82 6.20 1.13
N ALA A 37 -6.29 7.43 0.95
CA ALA A 37 -7.70 7.68 0.61
C ALA A 37 -8.06 7.07 -0.76
N THR A 38 -7.19 7.23 -1.76
CA THR A 38 -7.40 6.65 -3.07
C THR A 38 -7.37 5.12 -3.01
N LEU A 39 -6.40 4.56 -2.28
CA LEU A 39 -6.32 3.10 -2.08
C LEU A 39 -7.62 2.58 -1.47
N ALA A 40 -8.16 3.27 -0.47
CA ALA A 40 -9.41 2.86 0.18
C ALA A 40 -10.58 2.81 -0.79
N ILE A 41 -10.64 3.75 -1.75
CA ILE A 41 -11.69 3.76 -2.78
C ILE A 41 -11.60 2.49 -3.65
N TYR A 42 -10.40 2.16 -4.13
CA TYR A 42 -10.21 1.01 -5.00
C TYR A 42 -10.28 -0.32 -4.26
N ALA A 43 -10.03 -0.33 -2.95
CA ALA A 43 -10.14 -1.52 -2.12
C ALA A 43 -11.54 -1.69 -1.51
N HIS A 44 -12.47 -0.78 -1.80
CA HIS A 44 -13.79 -0.79 -1.17
C HIS A 44 -14.52 -2.12 -1.38
N GLY A 45 -14.97 -2.72 -0.28
CA GLY A 45 -15.66 -4.01 -0.32
C GLY A 45 -14.75 -5.22 -0.50
N GLU A 46 -13.46 -5.01 -0.74
CA GLU A 46 -12.51 -6.11 -0.92
C GLU A 46 -11.85 -6.46 0.42
N PHE A 47 -11.80 -7.75 0.72
CA PHE A 47 -11.07 -8.23 1.89
C PHE A 47 -10.64 -9.67 1.71
N VAL A 48 -9.61 -10.07 2.47
CA VAL A 48 -9.14 -11.45 2.55
C VAL A 48 -9.24 -11.86 4.00
N GLN A 49 -9.86 -13.00 4.25
CA GLN A 49 -10.06 -13.54 5.60
C GLN A 49 -9.07 -14.68 5.82
N ALA A 50 -8.18 -14.51 6.79
CA ALA A 50 -7.11 -15.49 7.05
C ALA A 50 -6.46 -15.22 8.41
N LYS A 51 -5.59 -16.14 8.83
CA LYS A 51 -4.74 -15.94 10.02
C LYS A 51 -3.48 -15.15 9.67
N SER A 52 -2.98 -15.33 8.44
CA SER A 52 -1.81 -14.61 7.95
C SER A 52 -1.95 -14.35 6.45
N PHE A 53 -1.21 -13.36 5.97
CA PHE A 53 -1.36 -12.85 4.61
C PHE A 53 -0.02 -12.72 3.90
N ALA A 54 -0.06 -12.91 2.58
CA ALA A 54 1.01 -12.52 1.68
C ALA A 54 0.55 -11.28 0.90
N VAL A 55 1.42 -10.30 0.77
CA VAL A 55 1.13 -9.08 0.01
C VAL A 55 2.20 -8.89 -1.05
N GLN A 56 1.77 -8.65 -2.28
CA GLN A 56 2.64 -8.30 -3.38
C GLN A 56 2.30 -6.90 -3.84
N ILE A 57 3.31 -6.06 -3.98
CA ILE A 57 3.16 -4.67 -4.40
C ILE A 57 4.03 -4.45 -5.63
N LEU A 58 3.40 -4.09 -6.74
CA LEU A 58 4.10 -3.70 -7.95
C LEU A 58 3.85 -2.22 -8.20
N VAL A 59 4.91 -1.42 -8.14
CA VAL A 59 4.84 0.00 -8.44
C VAL A 59 5.33 0.22 -9.87
N VAL A 60 4.42 0.66 -10.75
CA VAL A 60 4.75 1.01 -12.13
C VAL A 60 4.94 2.52 -12.19
N LEU A 61 6.18 2.94 -12.40
CA LEU A 61 6.54 4.37 -12.37
C LEU A 61 6.09 5.05 -13.66
N GLY A 62 5.48 6.22 -13.51
CA GLY A 62 5.13 7.06 -14.67
C GLY A 62 6.36 7.73 -15.27
N LYS A 63 6.20 8.35 -16.45
CA LYS A 63 7.29 9.03 -17.17
C LYS A 63 7.99 10.10 -16.35
N GLU A 64 7.22 10.83 -15.54
CA GLU A 64 7.72 11.97 -14.77
C GLU A 64 8.42 11.57 -13.47
N LYS A 65 8.27 10.33 -13.02
CA LYS A 65 8.88 9.86 -11.78
C LYS A 65 10.30 9.37 -12.04
N ARG A 66 11.23 9.83 -11.22
CA ARG A 66 12.65 9.49 -11.33
C ARG A 66 13.05 8.24 -10.55
N GLY A 67 12.16 7.39 -10.20
CA GLY A 67 12.50 6.06 -9.72
C GLY A 67 12.87 5.90 -8.26
N ASP A 68 12.86 6.97 -7.48
CA ASP A 68 13.22 6.89 -6.07
C ASP A 68 11.99 6.79 -5.17
N VAL A 69 11.31 5.64 -5.28
CA VAL A 69 10.20 5.34 -4.39
C VAL A 69 10.67 4.27 -3.41
N ASP A 70 11.25 4.70 -2.31
CA ASP A 70 11.72 3.81 -1.26
C ASP A 70 10.82 3.90 -0.04
N GLY A 71 10.73 2.80 0.71
CA GLY A 71 9.96 2.78 1.95
C GLY A 71 8.46 2.86 1.77
N PHE A 72 7.95 2.66 0.55
CA PHE A 72 6.51 2.75 0.29
C PHE A 72 5.72 1.58 0.87
N GLN A 73 6.38 0.50 1.26
CA GLN A 73 5.72 -0.71 1.76
C GLN A 73 4.88 -0.41 3.00
N LYS A 74 5.43 0.35 3.93
CA LYS A 74 4.72 0.71 5.16
C LYS A 74 3.43 1.46 4.87
N LEU A 75 3.49 2.43 3.96
CA LEU A 75 2.32 3.22 3.58
C LEU A 75 1.23 2.35 2.94
N VAL A 76 1.62 1.45 2.04
CA VAL A 76 0.67 0.54 1.40
C VAL A 76 0.03 -0.38 2.43
N LEU A 77 0.84 -0.98 3.32
CA LEU A 77 0.32 -1.88 4.34
C LEU A 77 -0.61 -1.16 5.31
N ASP A 78 -0.25 0.05 5.74
CA ASP A 78 -1.12 0.87 6.58
C ASP A 78 -2.44 1.18 5.88
N GLY A 79 -2.38 1.52 4.60
CA GLY A 79 -3.57 1.80 3.80
C GLY A 79 -4.48 0.58 3.68
N LEU A 80 -3.91 -0.60 3.46
CA LEU A 80 -4.68 -1.85 3.37
C LEU A 80 -5.36 -2.16 4.71
N ALA A 81 -4.63 -2.02 5.81
CA ALA A 81 -5.18 -2.26 7.15
C ALA A 81 -6.32 -1.27 7.47
N ASP A 82 -6.10 0.01 7.18
CA ASP A 82 -7.12 1.04 7.40
C ASP A 82 -8.37 0.80 6.55
N ALA A 83 -8.20 0.29 5.34
CA ALA A 83 -9.33 -0.03 4.45
C ALA A 83 -10.06 -1.32 4.84
N GLY A 84 -9.55 -2.06 5.83
CA GLY A 84 -10.18 -3.30 6.30
C GLY A 84 -9.97 -4.49 5.38
N VAL A 85 -8.89 -4.50 4.59
CA VAL A 85 -8.57 -5.59 3.66
C VAL A 85 -8.15 -6.86 4.41
N PHE A 86 -7.47 -6.72 5.54
CA PHE A 86 -7.04 -7.86 6.35
C PHE A 86 -8.12 -8.19 7.37
N ARG A 87 -8.69 -9.38 7.27
CA ARG A 87 -9.73 -9.86 8.18
C ARG A 87 -9.32 -11.15 8.86
N GLY A 88 -9.59 -11.24 10.16
CA GLY A 88 -9.39 -12.46 10.90
C GLY A 88 -10.49 -13.49 10.62
N MET A 89 -10.33 -14.68 11.15
CA MET A 89 -11.27 -15.80 10.91
C MET A 89 -12.66 -15.52 11.45
N LYS A 90 -12.80 -14.57 12.37
CA LYS A 90 -14.10 -14.13 12.90
C LYS A 90 -14.62 -12.85 12.25
N GLY A 91 -13.98 -12.42 11.15
CA GLY A 91 -14.37 -11.21 10.42
C GLY A 91 -13.84 -9.91 10.99
N ASN A 92 -13.08 -9.96 12.08
CA ASN A 92 -12.50 -8.77 12.71
C ASN A 92 -11.37 -8.20 11.86
N ARG A 93 -11.18 -6.89 11.94
CA ARG A 93 -10.07 -6.22 11.25
C ARG A 93 -8.73 -6.58 11.89
N LEU A 94 -7.75 -6.85 11.04
CA LEU A 94 -6.39 -7.12 11.47
C LEU A 94 -5.46 -6.04 10.94
N SER A 95 -4.34 -5.85 11.64
CA SER A 95 -3.30 -4.93 11.22
C SER A 95 -2.30 -5.62 10.28
N ASP A 96 -1.32 -4.84 9.79
CA ASP A 96 -0.24 -5.38 8.97
C ASP A 96 0.71 -6.30 9.74
N ALA A 97 0.57 -6.39 11.06
CA ALA A 97 1.35 -7.34 11.87
C ALA A 97 1.10 -8.80 11.47
N HIS A 98 0.00 -9.09 10.78
CA HIS A 98 -0.35 -10.43 10.31
C HIS A 98 0.13 -10.71 8.89
N VAL A 99 0.87 -9.79 8.27
CA VAL A 99 1.50 -10.00 6.96
C VAL A 99 2.83 -10.70 7.19
N ASP A 100 2.91 -11.97 6.80
CA ASP A 100 4.10 -12.79 7.00
C ASP A 100 4.97 -12.90 5.77
N ASP A 101 4.45 -12.54 4.60
CA ASP A 101 5.19 -12.58 3.35
C ASP A 101 4.90 -11.30 2.57
N LEU A 102 5.94 -10.52 2.29
CA LEU A 102 5.83 -9.24 1.61
C LEU A 102 6.83 -9.17 0.48
N HIS A 103 6.33 -9.03 -0.75
CA HIS A 103 7.15 -8.79 -1.93
C HIS A 103 6.78 -7.46 -2.55
N SER A 104 7.79 -6.65 -2.83
CA SER A 104 7.58 -5.38 -3.51
C SER A 104 8.56 -5.24 -4.67
N LYS A 105 8.08 -4.62 -5.75
CA LYS A 105 8.85 -4.46 -6.96
C LYS A 105 8.51 -3.12 -7.60
N ARG A 106 9.52 -2.48 -8.19
CA ARG A 106 9.33 -1.28 -9.02
C ARG A 106 9.55 -1.68 -10.47
N ASP A 107 8.61 -1.32 -11.33
CA ASP A 107 8.74 -1.56 -12.75
C ASP A 107 9.13 -0.24 -13.43
N ARG A 108 10.32 -0.23 -14.03
CA ARG A 108 10.85 0.92 -14.76
C ARG A 108 10.86 0.72 -16.27
N LYS A 109 10.53 -0.48 -16.74
CA LYS A 109 10.54 -0.80 -18.16
C LYS A 109 9.31 -0.23 -18.86
N GLU A 110 8.17 -0.43 -18.26
CA GLU A 110 6.92 0.15 -18.71
C GLU A 110 6.81 1.55 -18.11
N ARG A 111 6.78 2.55 -18.95
CA ARG A 111 6.74 3.96 -18.48
C ARG A 111 5.49 4.62 -19.03
N PRO A 112 4.31 4.29 -18.49
CA PRO A 112 3.08 4.95 -18.92
C PRO A 112 3.10 6.44 -18.54
N ASP A 113 2.19 7.22 -19.11
CA ASP A 113 2.10 8.64 -18.78
C ASP A 113 1.84 8.87 -17.30
N GLU A 114 1.02 8.02 -16.70
CA GLU A 114 0.74 8.05 -15.27
C GLU A 114 1.13 6.72 -14.62
N GLY A 115 1.76 6.80 -13.43
CA GLY A 115 2.12 5.63 -12.68
C GLY A 115 0.92 4.97 -12.00
N ARG A 116 1.11 3.75 -11.56
CA ARG A 116 0.09 2.98 -10.85
C ARG A 116 0.73 2.01 -9.86
N THR A 117 -0.06 1.55 -8.91
CA THR A 117 0.35 0.54 -7.94
C THR A 117 -0.60 -0.64 -8.03
N VAL A 118 -0.06 -1.82 -8.31
CA VAL A 118 -0.84 -3.07 -8.36
C VAL A 118 -0.60 -3.81 -7.06
N ILE A 119 -1.68 -4.12 -6.35
CA ILE A 119 -1.60 -4.75 -5.03
C ILE A 119 -2.33 -6.08 -5.07
N THR A 120 -1.66 -7.14 -4.64
CA THR A 120 -2.25 -8.46 -4.49
C THR A 120 -2.16 -8.89 -3.04
N VAL A 121 -3.28 -9.28 -2.45
CA VAL A 121 -3.34 -9.79 -1.09
C VAL A 121 -3.84 -11.22 -1.15
N GLU A 122 -3.12 -12.13 -0.52
CA GLU A 122 -3.40 -13.56 -0.56
C GLU A 122 -3.43 -14.14 0.86
N ALA A 123 -4.34 -15.06 1.10
CA ALA A 123 -4.37 -15.80 2.36
C ALA A 123 -3.25 -16.85 2.37
N LEU A 124 -2.46 -16.86 3.43
CA LEU A 124 -1.43 -17.89 3.62
C LEU A 124 -1.97 -19.09 4.40
N THR A 125 -2.82 -18.85 5.36
CA THR A 125 -3.42 -19.90 6.16
C THR A 125 -4.81 -19.51 6.63
#